data_f0c12bd65a923d952051b572680937e3
#
_entry.id   f0c12bd65a923d952051b572680937e3
#
_cell.length_a   1.000
_cell.length_b   1.000
_cell.length_c   1.000
_cell.angle_alpha   90.00
_cell.angle_beta   90.00
_cell.angle_gamma   90.00
#
_symmetry.space_group_name_H-M   'P 1'
#
loop_
_entity.id
_entity.type
_entity.pdbx_description
1 polymer ?
#
loop_
_entity_poly.entity_id
_entity_poly.type
_entity_poly.pdbx_seq_one_letter_code
_entity_poly.pdbx_strand_id
1 'polypeptide(L)'
;MDTGGFVDSSSAQTPPPDTSITIMEFSPEGKPTGLRSIDRITDDPSWKSRLSPQSYSVTRRHATDPPFAVAGYDSKEPGIYRCICCGTVLFSSGAKFDSGTGWPSFTSPLAQENIATREDLSYGMRRIEVLCARCDAHMGHLFPDGPPPTGLRYCINMSALDFVPFPKDSVKKDHQE
;
A
#
# COMPACT_ATOMS: atom_id res chain seq x y z
N MET A 1 -51.04 24.00 -29.27
CA MET A 1 -50.91 22.80 -28.45
C MET A 1 -49.56 22.21 -28.75
N ASP A 2 -48.67 22.49 -27.86
CA ASP A 2 -47.23 22.27 -28.01
C ASP A 2 -46.84 21.06 -27.18
N THR A 3 -46.27 20.04 -27.81
CA THR A 3 -45.77 18.86 -27.14
C THR A 3 -44.27 18.89 -27.16
N GLY A 4 -43.69 19.43 -26.07
CA GLY A 4 -42.28 19.46 -25.86
C GLY A 4 -41.67 18.06 -25.71
N GLY A 5 -40.73 17.74 -26.63
CA GLY A 5 -39.88 16.56 -26.53
C GLY A 5 -38.83 16.73 -25.44
N PHE A 6 -38.86 15.86 -24.47
CA PHE A 6 -37.74 15.68 -23.52
C PHE A 6 -36.60 14.99 -24.26
N VAL A 7 -35.53 15.70 -24.49
CA VAL A 7 -34.23 15.08 -24.84
C VAL A 7 -33.48 14.80 -23.56
N ASP A 8 -33.48 13.53 -23.21
CA ASP A 8 -32.61 13.00 -22.15
C ASP A 8 -31.17 13.01 -22.66
N SER A 9 -30.45 14.06 -22.27
CA SER A 9 -29.01 14.15 -22.50
C SER A 9 -28.30 13.44 -21.34
N SER A 10 -28.29 12.12 -21.38
CA SER A 10 -27.34 11.33 -20.59
C SER A 10 -25.94 11.58 -21.14
N SER A 11 -25.36 12.71 -20.80
CA SER A 11 -23.94 12.94 -21.01
C SER A 11 -23.17 12.02 -20.05
N ALA A 12 -22.67 10.90 -20.59
CA ALA A 12 -21.63 10.13 -19.94
C ALA A 12 -20.45 11.07 -19.69
N GLN A 13 -20.37 11.59 -18.47
CA GLN A 13 -19.22 12.38 -18.04
C GLN A 13 -18.03 11.44 -18.01
N THR A 14 -17.10 11.63 -18.94
CA THR A 14 -15.78 11.04 -18.85
C THR A 14 -15.19 11.47 -17.50
N PRO A 15 -14.84 10.53 -16.60
CA PRO A 15 -14.26 10.91 -15.32
C PRO A 15 -13.00 11.76 -15.54
N PRO A 16 -12.71 12.72 -14.65
CA PRO A 16 -11.54 13.57 -14.79
C PRO A 16 -10.27 12.72 -14.88
N PRO A 17 -9.23 13.17 -15.60
CA PRO A 17 -8.02 12.37 -15.91
C PRO A 17 -7.24 11.87 -14.71
N ASP A 18 -7.63 12.25 -13.50
CA ASP A 18 -6.96 11.91 -12.24
C ASP A 18 -7.64 10.77 -11.44
N THR A 19 -8.64 10.09 -12.04
CA THR A 19 -9.42 9.04 -11.37
C THR A 19 -8.89 7.63 -11.59
N SER A 20 -7.97 7.43 -12.52
CA SER A 20 -7.37 6.13 -12.78
C SER A 20 -5.86 6.14 -12.55
N ILE A 21 -5.33 4.98 -12.24
CA ILE A 21 -3.89 4.75 -12.01
C ILE A 21 -3.51 3.41 -12.60
N THR A 22 -2.26 3.29 -13.02
CA THR A 22 -1.69 2.00 -13.43
C THR A 22 -0.92 1.39 -12.28
N ILE A 23 -1.28 0.18 -11.89
CA ILE A 23 -0.62 -0.62 -10.87
C ILE A 23 -0.07 -1.91 -11.47
N MET A 24 0.93 -2.50 -10.79
CA MET A 24 1.40 -3.86 -11.06
C MET A 24 0.55 -4.84 -10.25
N GLU A 25 0.00 -5.84 -10.91
CA GLU A 25 -0.67 -6.98 -10.26
C GLU A 25 0.32 -8.11 -9.97
N PHE A 26 0.03 -8.89 -8.94
CA PHE A 26 0.86 -10.00 -8.50
C PHE A 26 0.03 -11.26 -8.28
N SER A 27 0.63 -12.40 -8.57
CA SER A 27 0.06 -13.70 -8.20
C SER A 27 0.13 -13.92 -6.68
N PRO A 28 -0.58 -14.93 -6.14
CA PRO A 28 -0.49 -15.31 -4.72
C PRO A 28 0.94 -15.62 -4.24
N GLU A 29 1.82 -16.01 -5.16
CA GLU A 29 3.24 -16.30 -4.91
C GLU A 29 4.13 -15.03 -4.98
N GLY A 30 3.53 -13.86 -5.19
CA GLY A 30 4.24 -12.59 -5.27
C GLY A 30 4.97 -12.34 -6.60
N LYS A 31 4.59 -13.04 -7.67
CA LYS A 31 5.15 -12.83 -9.02
C LYS A 31 4.33 -11.79 -9.78
N PRO A 32 4.99 -10.85 -10.49
CA PRO A 32 4.27 -9.85 -11.28
C PRO A 32 3.50 -10.53 -12.41
N THR A 33 2.23 -10.15 -12.58
CA THR A 33 1.34 -10.69 -13.62
C THR A 33 1.06 -9.69 -14.73
N GLY A 34 1.29 -8.41 -14.50
CA GLY A 34 1.17 -7.37 -15.51
C GLY A 34 0.65 -6.04 -14.95
N LEU A 35 0.83 -5.01 -15.74
CA LEU A 35 0.29 -3.69 -15.43
C LEU A 35 -1.20 -3.64 -15.75
N ARG A 36 -1.96 -3.01 -14.86
CA ARG A 36 -3.40 -2.81 -15.02
C ARG A 36 -3.80 -1.38 -14.70
N SER A 37 -4.59 -0.79 -15.57
CA SER A 37 -5.28 0.47 -15.28
C SER A 37 -6.48 0.19 -14.38
N ILE A 38 -6.60 0.92 -13.29
CA ILE A 38 -7.64 0.73 -12.28
C ILE A 38 -8.05 2.08 -11.70
N ASP A 39 -9.31 2.18 -11.28
CA ASP A 39 -9.78 3.40 -10.64
C ASP A 39 -9.12 3.60 -9.28
N ARG A 40 -8.77 4.85 -8.98
CA ARG A 40 -8.36 5.26 -7.64
C ARG A 40 -9.54 5.23 -6.69
N ILE A 41 -9.27 4.93 -5.43
CA ILE A 41 -10.26 4.96 -4.35
C ILE A 41 -9.69 5.87 -3.27
N THR A 42 -9.96 7.16 -3.36
CA THR A 42 -9.41 8.16 -2.42
C THR A 42 -10.33 8.44 -1.23
N ASP A 43 -11.60 8.09 -1.36
CA ASP A 43 -12.59 8.23 -0.31
C ASP A 43 -13.60 7.06 -0.37
N ASP A 44 -13.64 6.27 0.69
CA ASP A 44 -14.60 5.18 0.87
C ASP A 44 -15.10 5.19 2.32
N PRO A 45 -16.35 5.61 2.55
CA PRO A 45 -16.90 5.69 3.91
C PRO A 45 -16.96 4.34 4.62
N SER A 46 -16.91 3.22 3.90
CA SER A 46 -16.91 1.88 4.50
C SER A 46 -15.63 1.58 5.30
N TRP A 47 -14.52 2.26 5.02
CA TRP A 47 -13.26 2.02 5.74
C TRP A 47 -13.41 2.24 7.25
N LYS A 48 -14.18 3.24 7.65
CA LYS A 48 -14.40 3.53 9.08
C LYS A 48 -15.04 2.38 9.85
N SER A 49 -15.94 1.64 9.21
CA SER A 49 -16.61 0.47 9.82
C SER A 49 -15.86 -0.84 9.59
N ARG A 50 -15.13 -0.95 8.49
CA ARG A 50 -14.45 -2.18 8.07
C ARG A 50 -13.07 -2.36 8.68
N LEU A 51 -12.34 -1.25 8.91
CA LEU A 51 -11.01 -1.27 9.49
C LEU A 51 -11.07 -1.23 11.02
N SER A 52 -10.03 -1.76 11.67
CA SER A 52 -9.84 -1.51 13.10
C SER A 52 -9.65 -0.01 13.37
N PRO A 53 -9.97 0.51 14.56
CA PRO A 53 -9.71 1.90 14.91
C PRO A 53 -8.26 2.33 14.67
N GLN A 54 -7.30 1.46 14.99
CA GLN A 54 -5.87 1.71 14.78
C GLN A 54 -5.52 1.79 13.29
N SER A 55 -5.95 0.82 12.48
CA SER A 55 -5.72 0.83 11.03
C SER A 55 -6.35 2.04 10.36
N TYR A 56 -7.55 2.43 10.76
CA TYR A 56 -8.21 3.64 10.26
C TYR A 56 -7.44 4.91 10.64
N SER A 57 -7.01 5.04 11.90
CA SER A 57 -6.22 6.17 12.35
C SER A 57 -4.90 6.31 11.60
N VAL A 58 -4.19 5.20 11.40
CA VAL A 58 -2.91 5.21 10.67
C VAL A 58 -3.13 5.57 9.21
N THR A 59 -4.01 4.88 8.51
CA THR A 59 -4.15 4.99 7.06
C THR A 59 -4.90 6.24 6.61
N ARG A 60 -5.90 6.68 7.37
CA ARG A 60 -6.78 7.80 6.97
C ARG A 60 -6.55 9.08 7.75
N ARG A 61 -5.91 9.03 8.92
CA ARG A 61 -5.63 10.19 9.78
C ARG A 61 -4.14 10.41 10.04
N HIS A 62 -3.26 9.72 9.31
CA HIS A 62 -1.80 9.87 9.41
C HIS A 62 -1.24 9.61 10.81
N ALA A 63 -1.87 8.75 11.60
CA ALA A 63 -1.32 8.30 12.87
C ALA A 63 -0.14 7.34 12.65
N THR A 64 0.63 7.11 13.69
CA THR A 64 1.78 6.21 13.71
C THR A 64 1.54 5.11 14.73
N ASP A 65 1.82 3.86 14.36
CA ASP A 65 1.86 2.77 15.34
C ASP A 65 2.91 3.07 16.43
N PRO A 66 2.64 2.73 17.69
CA PRO A 66 3.72 2.69 18.68
C PRO A 66 4.79 1.67 18.28
N PRO A 67 6.08 1.98 18.47
CA PRO A 67 7.14 1.05 18.12
C PRO A 67 7.04 -0.23 18.97
N PHE A 68 7.34 -1.39 18.38
CA PHE A 68 7.33 -2.71 19.02
C PHE A 68 5.95 -3.19 19.49
N ALA A 69 4.87 -2.48 19.19
CA ALA A 69 3.55 -2.73 19.79
C ALA A 69 2.62 -3.58 18.93
N VAL A 70 2.75 -3.53 17.62
CA VAL A 70 1.83 -4.22 16.70
C VAL A 70 2.40 -5.56 16.28
N ALA A 71 1.67 -6.63 16.56
CA ALA A 71 2.10 -7.99 16.24
C ALA A 71 2.42 -8.15 14.75
N GLY A 72 3.51 -8.84 14.45
CA GLY A 72 3.95 -9.09 13.07
C GLY A 72 4.96 -8.07 12.53
N TYR A 73 5.29 -7.00 13.27
CA TYR A 73 6.28 -6.01 12.82
C TYR A 73 7.65 -6.66 12.53
N ASP A 74 8.02 -7.66 13.29
CA ASP A 74 9.30 -8.40 13.20
C ASP A 74 9.16 -9.78 12.53
N SER A 75 7.99 -10.11 11.99
CA SER A 75 7.75 -11.40 11.36
C SER A 75 8.69 -11.63 10.18
N LYS A 76 9.21 -12.86 10.08
CA LYS A 76 10.02 -13.36 8.95
C LYS A 76 9.25 -14.34 8.08
N GLU A 77 7.95 -14.47 8.30
CA GLU A 77 7.10 -15.37 7.52
C GLU A 77 7.08 -14.97 6.04
N PRO A 78 7.31 -15.94 5.12
CA PRO A 78 7.27 -15.65 3.70
C PRO A 78 5.87 -15.29 3.20
N GLY A 79 5.77 -14.17 2.51
CA GLY A 79 4.49 -13.70 1.99
C GLY A 79 4.56 -12.30 1.40
N ILE A 80 3.40 -11.78 1.08
CA ILE A 80 3.22 -10.42 0.56
C ILE A 80 2.47 -9.55 1.57
N TYR A 81 2.74 -8.26 1.51
CA TYR A 81 2.07 -7.23 2.32
C TYR A 81 1.25 -6.33 1.41
N ARG A 82 -0.05 -6.27 1.65
CA ARG A 82 -1.01 -5.47 0.89
C ARG A 82 -1.46 -4.25 1.69
N CYS A 83 -1.95 -3.23 0.98
CA CYS A 83 -2.65 -2.13 1.61
C CYS A 83 -3.92 -2.66 2.31
N ILE A 84 -4.06 -2.38 3.60
CA ILE A 84 -5.23 -2.84 4.38
C ILE A 84 -6.53 -2.18 3.94
N CYS A 85 -6.46 -1.02 3.28
CA CYS A 85 -7.63 -0.30 2.78
C CYS A 85 -8.17 -0.89 1.46
N CYS A 86 -7.31 -1.07 0.47
CA CYS A 86 -7.73 -1.38 -0.90
C CYS A 86 -7.17 -2.70 -1.46
N GLY A 87 -6.29 -3.38 -0.73
CA GLY A 87 -5.72 -4.67 -1.14
C GLY A 87 -4.60 -4.60 -2.17
N THR A 88 -4.17 -3.41 -2.59
CA THR A 88 -3.02 -3.28 -3.51
C THR A 88 -1.77 -3.88 -2.88
N VAL A 89 -1.06 -4.72 -3.63
CA VAL A 89 0.20 -5.36 -3.18
C VAL A 89 1.31 -4.31 -3.14
N LEU A 90 1.98 -4.18 -1.99
CA LEU A 90 2.97 -3.13 -1.77
C LEU A 90 4.38 -3.67 -1.55
N PHE A 91 4.54 -4.65 -0.66
CA PHE A 91 5.84 -5.18 -0.25
C PHE A 91 5.82 -6.71 -0.20
N SER A 92 7.02 -7.31 -0.17
CA SER A 92 7.18 -8.73 0.11
C SER A 92 8.15 -8.97 1.26
N SER A 93 8.05 -10.15 1.85
CA SER A 93 9.00 -10.63 2.87
C SER A 93 10.44 -10.67 2.39
N GLY A 94 10.66 -10.84 1.08
CA GLY A 94 12.01 -10.85 0.50
C GLY A 94 12.77 -9.53 0.62
N ALA A 95 12.05 -8.41 0.72
CA ALA A 95 12.64 -7.09 0.91
C ALA A 95 12.58 -6.61 2.38
N LYS A 96 11.97 -7.39 3.27
CA LYS A 96 11.83 -7.04 4.68
C LYS A 96 13.12 -7.33 5.43
N PHE A 97 13.54 -6.41 6.29
CA PHE A 97 14.71 -6.57 7.15
C PHE A 97 14.45 -6.04 8.57
N ASP A 98 15.23 -6.52 9.52
CA ASP A 98 15.20 -6.04 10.91
C ASP A 98 16.02 -4.74 11.03
N SER A 99 15.32 -3.62 11.17
CA SER A 99 15.96 -2.31 11.37
C SER A 99 16.20 -1.97 12.84
N GLY A 100 15.67 -2.76 13.77
CA GLY A 100 15.71 -2.48 15.20
C GLY A 100 14.83 -1.31 15.66
N THR A 101 14.01 -0.75 14.76
CA THR A 101 13.20 0.46 15.05
C THR A 101 11.86 0.16 15.70
N GLY A 102 11.37 -1.08 15.60
CA GLY A 102 10.05 -1.49 16.11
C GLY A 102 8.92 -1.35 15.10
N TRP A 103 9.23 -1.03 13.86
CA TRP A 103 8.30 -1.02 12.73
C TRP A 103 8.81 -1.93 11.61
N PRO A 104 7.90 -2.53 10.81
CA PRO A 104 8.29 -3.24 9.60
C PRO A 104 9.12 -2.34 8.70
N SER A 105 10.25 -2.86 8.21
CA SER A 105 11.17 -2.13 7.36
C SER A 105 11.47 -2.93 6.10
N PHE A 106 11.45 -2.23 4.95
CA PHE A 106 11.65 -2.85 3.64
C PHE A 106 12.70 -2.05 2.86
N THR A 107 13.48 -2.75 2.04
CA THR A 107 14.50 -2.11 1.18
C THR A 107 13.89 -1.53 -0.09
N SER A 108 12.77 -2.08 -0.55
CA SER A 108 12.06 -1.65 -1.76
C SER A 108 10.63 -2.17 -1.76
N PRO A 109 9.69 -1.51 -2.46
CA PRO A 109 8.39 -2.08 -2.78
C PRO A 109 8.53 -3.20 -3.82
N LEU A 110 7.50 -4.04 -3.97
CA LEU A 110 7.43 -5.02 -5.05
C LEU A 110 7.34 -4.35 -6.43
N ALA A 111 6.64 -3.23 -6.52
CA ALA A 111 6.55 -2.41 -7.73
C ALA A 111 6.43 -0.94 -7.34
N GLN A 112 7.22 -0.09 -7.99
CA GLN A 112 7.18 1.36 -7.75
C GLN A 112 5.82 1.98 -8.11
N GLU A 113 5.12 1.42 -9.08
CA GLU A 113 3.80 1.85 -9.53
C GLU A 113 2.76 1.77 -8.42
N ASN A 114 2.95 0.88 -7.45
CA ASN A 114 1.98 0.63 -6.38
C ASN A 114 2.17 1.56 -5.17
N ILE A 115 3.27 2.31 -5.15
CA ILE A 115 3.64 3.25 -4.09
C ILE A 115 3.64 4.68 -4.64
N ALA A 116 3.15 5.62 -3.85
CA ALA A 116 3.34 7.04 -4.05
C ALA A 116 4.16 7.63 -2.90
N THR A 117 4.86 8.72 -3.16
CA THR A 117 5.62 9.45 -2.15
C THR A 117 5.25 10.92 -2.16
N ARG A 118 5.31 11.55 -1.02
CA ARG A 118 4.99 12.96 -0.83
C ARG A 118 5.88 13.55 0.26
N GLU A 119 6.28 14.83 0.10
CA GLU A 119 6.98 15.54 1.16
C GLU A 119 6.06 15.74 2.37
N ASP A 120 6.58 15.45 3.56
CA ASP A 120 5.90 15.62 4.84
C ASP A 120 6.69 16.59 5.70
N LEU A 121 6.12 17.78 5.94
CA LEU A 121 6.71 18.85 6.74
C LEU A 121 6.12 18.94 8.15
N SER A 122 5.33 17.95 8.57
CA SER A 122 4.72 17.93 9.90
C SER A 122 5.77 17.84 11.01
N TYR A 123 5.39 18.28 12.22
CA TYR A 123 6.24 18.25 13.42
C TYR A 123 7.61 18.96 13.29
N GLY A 124 7.72 19.94 12.39
CA GLY A 124 8.98 20.66 12.15
C GLY A 124 10.07 19.81 11.50
N MET A 125 9.74 18.63 11.00
CA MET A 125 10.65 17.72 10.29
C MET A 125 10.43 17.79 8.79
N ARG A 126 11.44 17.38 8.02
CA ARG A 126 11.33 17.17 6.58
C ARG A 126 11.54 15.69 6.29
N ARG A 127 10.48 15.01 5.93
CA ARG A 127 10.46 13.58 5.64
C ARG A 127 9.77 13.30 4.32
N ILE A 128 9.94 12.09 3.81
CA ILE A 128 9.20 11.59 2.65
C ILE A 128 8.16 10.58 3.15
N GLU A 129 6.89 10.93 3.00
CA GLU A 129 5.77 10.06 3.32
C GLU A 129 5.60 9.01 2.21
N VAL A 130 5.30 7.78 2.61
CA VAL A 130 4.95 6.66 1.72
C VAL A 130 3.45 6.42 1.77
N LEU A 131 2.82 6.38 0.60
CA LEU A 131 1.40 6.22 0.41
C LEU A 131 1.11 5.02 -0.51
N CYS A 132 -0.05 4.39 -0.32
CA CYS A 132 -0.60 3.50 -1.34
C CYS A 132 -1.00 4.33 -2.56
N ALA A 133 -0.47 3.99 -3.74
CA ALA A 133 -0.74 4.76 -4.95
C ALA A 133 -2.23 4.76 -5.36
N ARG A 134 -2.96 3.68 -5.04
CA ARG A 134 -4.37 3.55 -5.42
C ARG A 134 -5.31 4.34 -4.52
N CYS A 135 -5.09 4.34 -3.19
CA CYS A 135 -6.09 4.87 -2.25
C CYS A 135 -5.55 5.98 -1.34
N ASP A 136 -4.32 6.43 -1.53
CA ASP A 136 -3.66 7.44 -0.70
C ASP A 136 -3.58 7.09 0.80
N ALA A 137 -3.70 5.80 1.15
CA ALA A 137 -3.51 5.37 2.52
C ALA A 137 -2.10 5.72 2.99
N HIS A 138 -1.99 6.35 4.16
CA HIS A 138 -0.70 6.60 4.80
C HIS A 138 -0.09 5.26 5.22
N MET A 139 1.11 4.97 4.73
CA MET A 139 1.85 3.75 5.05
C MET A 139 2.95 3.99 6.08
N GLY A 140 3.70 5.03 5.93
CA GLY A 140 4.86 5.37 6.74
C GLY A 140 5.75 6.39 6.07
N HIS A 141 7.07 6.23 6.21
CA HIS A 141 8.06 7.16 5.68
C HIS A 141 9.24 6.42 5.04
N LEU A 142 9.90 7.11 4.14
CA LEU A 142 11.09 6.64 3.43
C LEU A 142 12.34 7.35 3.96
N PHE A 143 13.37 6.58 4.32
CA PHE A 143 14.64 7.08 4.83
C PHE A 143 15.82 6.59 3.99
N PRO A 144 16.92 7.35 3.90
CA PRO A 144 18.11 6.98 3.13
C PRO A 144 19.14 6.16 3.93
N ASP A 145 18.74 5.60 5.07
CA ASP A 145 19.59 4.88 6.01
C ASP A 145 19.37 3.36 6.00
N GLY A 146 18.98 2.82 4.84
CA GLY A 146 18.77 1.40 4.65
C GLY A 146 20.03 0.64 4.22
N PRO A 147 19.95 -0.71 4.18
CA PRO A 147 21.04 -1.56 3.73
C PRO A 147 21.25 -1.53 2.22
N PRO A 148 22.43 -1.97 1.72
CA PRO A 148 22.61 -2.23 0.29
C PRO A 148 21.58 -3.28 -0.21
N PRO A 149 21.24 -3.29 -1.51
CA PRO A 149 21.79 -2.46 -2.59
C PRO A 149 21.14 -1.10 -2.73
N THR A 150 19.92 -0.89 -2.22
CA THR A 150 19.17 0.37 -2.43
C THR A 150 19.63 1.51 -1.53
N GLY A 151 20.13 1.20 -0.32
CA GLY A 151 20.41 2.20 0.70
C GLY A 151 19.15 2.85 1.29
N LEU A 152 17.96 2.33 0.95
CA LEU A 152 16.67 2.88 1.37
C LEU A 152 16.04 2.03 2.47
N ARG A 153 15.32 2.70 3.36
CA ARG A 153 14.49 2.08 4.37
C ARG A 153 13.07 2.64 4.28
N TYR A 154 12.15 1.79 3.83
CA TYR A 154 10.70 2.03 3.89
C TYR A 154 10.24 1.61 5.28
N CYS A 155 10.02 2.57 6.17
CA CYS A 155 9.54 2.35 7.53
C CYS A 155 8.02 2.43 7.52
N ILE A 156 7.36 1.30 7.67
CA ILE A 156 5.93 1.15 7.41
C ILE A 156 5.20 0.77 8.70
N ASN A 157 4.00 1.32 8.90
CA ASN A 157 3.14 0.94 10.01
C ASN A 157 2.52 -0.44 9.74
N MET A 158 2.66 -1.36 10.67
CA MET A 158 2.05 -2.69 10.53
C MET A 158 0.52 -2.62 10.44
N SER A 159 -0.10 -1.66 11.13
CA SER A 159 -1.56 -1.44 11.07
C SER A 159 -2.06 -0.98 9.71
N ALA A 160 -1.18 -0.53 8.82
CA ALA A 160 -1.51 -0.16 7.43
C ALA A 160 -1.45 -1.34 6.47
N LEU A 161 -0.94 -2.49 6.92
CA LEU A 161 -0.65 -3.65 6.09
C LEU A 161 -1.59 -4.82 6.40
N ASP A 162 -1.87 -5.58 5.37
CA ASP A 162 -2.50 -6.89 5.42
C ASP A 162 -1.52 -7.94 4.89
N PHE A 163 -1.05 -8.81 5.77
CA PHE A 163 -0.09 -9.85 5.42
C PHE A 163 -0.80 -11.08 4.86
N VAL A 164 -0.33 -11.56 3.72
CA VAL A 164 -0.80 -12.78 3.06
C VAL A 164 0.38 -13.74 2.88
N PRO A 165 0.40 -14.87 3.59
CA PRO A 165 1.48 -15.86 3.44
C PRO A 165 1.47 -16.45 2.03
N PHE A 166 2.66 -16.82 1.53
CA PHE A 166 2.73 -17.56 0.27
C PHE A 166 2.05 -18.93 0.41
N PRO A 167 1.44 -19.45 -0.68
CA PRO A 167 0.89 -20.80 -0.68
C PRO A 167 1.95 -21.84 -0.29
N LYS A 168 1.57 -22.83 0.53
CA LYS A 168 2.51 -23.84 1.07
C LYS A 168 3.23 -24.65 0.00
N ASP A 169 2.65 -24.80 -1.18
CA ASP A 169 3.23 -25.56 -2.29
C ASP A 169 4.32 -24.78 -3.06
N SER A 170 4.37 -23.47 -2.92
CA SER A 170 5.39 -22.62 -3.56
C SER A 170 6.71 -22.57 -2.78
N VAL A 171 6.68 -22.81 -1.48
CA VAL A 171 7.87 -22.75 -0.60
C VAL A 171 8.80 -23.98 -0.79
N LYS A 172 8.31 -25.08 -1.39
CA LYS A 172 9.07 -26.31 -1.53
C LYS A 172 9.96 -26.38 -2.77
N LYS A 173 9.91 -25.40 -3.67
CA LYS A 173 10.65 -25.46 -4.95
C LYS A 173 12.06 -24.87 -4.92
N ASP A 174 12.46 -24.17 -3.86
CA ASP A 174 13.75 -23.48 -3.81
C ASP A 174 14.85 -24.25 -3.04
N HIS A 175 14.62 -25.54 -2.72
CA HIS A 175 15.60 -26.37 -2.02
C HIS A 175 16.05 -27.62 -2.81
N GLN A 176 15.92 -27.61 -4.14
CA GLN A 176 16.50 -28.65 -4.99
C GLN A 176 17.26 -28.03 -6.17
N GLU A 177 18.45 -27.53 -5.90
CA GLU A 177 19.64 -27.55 -6.78
C GLU A 177 20.89 -27.38 -5.93
#